data_47d63a7b43253c080af536276eb5795a
#
_entry.id   47d63a7b43253c080af536276eb5795a
#
_cell.length_a   1.000
_cell.length_b   1.000
_cell.length_c   1.000
_cell.angle_alpha   90.00
_cell.angle_beta   90.00
_cell.angle_gamma   90.00
#
_symmetry.space_group_name_H-M   'P 1'
#
loop_
_entity.id
_entity.type
_entity.pdbx_description
1 polymer ?
#
loop_
_entity_poly.entity_id
_entity_poly.type
_entity_poly.pdbx_seq_one_letter_code
_entity_poly.pdbx_strand_id
1 'polypeptide(L)'
;MNGEKHIITIAALGPDSGEMLTLGVYDALKSADRLLLRTGRHGVAERLTREGVAFETLDALYERTEDFDELCELAARAIIDRARQAEALVYAVSEPQSDATVRALADALPEGFALRALGGVTLSDAAACAVIPFGVNTENLRTVTALSTAEMRVQADCPQVITEIDNRYLASDVKLWLSDLFDDETTVYFLQNAAEPGAAAQPIALCELDRQAHYDHRTAVLVPKVGVFERRRASYEDFVQVIARLRAPGGCPWDRAQTHHTLRQYMIEEACEAADAMDGDDEMKMADELGDVLLQVVLNSCIGAEHRAFTDRDVTSMAAHKMITCHEHVFGKVKAENAQAVVSVWENAKKKERGEQTALERVLDVPLSLPALMRGQKIVRREAGAKGQTLDGAAMLARVAELAGQTDGGRAAQEARLGEMLECLCAAAEAQGLDAETALRGQTRKRVERLRAEDEKTL
;
A
#
# COMPACT_ATOMS: atom_id res chain seq x y z
N MET A 1 31.89 23.70 -31.88
CA MET A 1 30.78 24.19 -32.71
C MET A 1 29.50 23.83 -31.98
N ASN A 2 28.83 24.81 -31.35
CA ASN A 2 27.49 24.58 -30.80
C ASN A 2 26.54 24.42 -32.00
N GLY A 3 26.24 23.19 -32.36
CA GLY A 3 25.21 22.91 -33.36
C GLY A 3 23.88 23.41 -32.79
N GLU A 4 23.15 24.24 -33.52
CA GLU A 4 21.77 24.60 -33.20
C GLU A 4 20.97 23.31 -33.03
N LYS A 5 20.41 23.10 -31.84
CA LYS A 5 19.55 21.96 -31.57
C LYS A 5 18.18 22.23 -32.15
N HIS A 6 17.62 21.25 -32.87
CA HIS A 6 16.21 21.29 -33.27
C HIS A 6 15.34 21.23 -32.00
N ILE A 7 14.52 22.25 -31.81
CA ILE A 7 13.65 22.34 -30.61
C ILE A 7 12.24 21.91 -31.00
N ILE A 8 11.76 20.86 -30.33
CA ILE A 8 10.35 20.48 -30.36
C ILE A 8 9.67 21.10 -29.12
N THR A 9 8.76 22.04 -29.33
CA THR A 9 7.99 22.65 -28.26
C THR A 9 6.73 21.82 -28.00
N ILE A 10 6.58 21.29 -26.79
CA ILE A 10 5.38 20.60 -26.33
C ILE A 10 4.47 21.67 -25.69
N ALA A 11 3.27 21.84 -26.22
CA ALA A 11 2.33 22.85 -25.77
C ALA A 11 1.11 22.21 -25.11
N ALA A 12 0.79 22.61 -23.88
CA ALA A 12 -0.38 22.15 -23.15
C ALA A 12 -1.64 22.88 -23.63
N LEU A 13 -2.57 22.17 -24.28
CA LEU A 13 -3.84 22.73 -24.72
C LEU A 13 -4.84 22.94 -23.60
N GLY A 14 -4.64 22.27 -22.47
CA GLY A 14 -5.58 22.26 -21.35
C GLY A 14 -6.79 21.38 -21.57
N PRO A 15 -7.82 21.47 -20.73
CA PRO A 15 -8.97 20.63 -20.75
C PRO A 15 -10.01 21.10 -21.80
N ASP A 16 -9.79 20.78 -23.05
CA ASP A 16 -10.70 20.90 -24.21
C ASP A 16 -11.28 22.31 -24.55
N SER A 17 -11.26 23.27 -23.64
CA SER A 17 -11.76 24.62 -23.90
C SER A 17 -10.65 25.56 -24.40
N GLY A 18 -10.83 26.16 -25.57
CA GLY A 18 -9.93 27.17 -26.08
C GLY A 18 -9.80 28.43 -25.20
N GLU A 19 -10.66 28.62 -24.22
CA GLU A 19 -10.64 29.74 -23.29
C GLU A 19 -9.67 29.55 -22.12
N MET A 20 -9.25 28.31 -21.85
CA MET A 20 -8.30 27.95 -20.80
C MET A 20 -6.84 27.92 -21.28
N LEU A 21 -6.58 28.35 -22.52
CA LEU A 21 -5.20 28.48 -23.03
C LEU A 21 -4.44 29.55 -22.25
N THR A 22 -3.23 29.25 -21.84
CA THR A 22 -2.32 30.31 -21.36
C THR A 22 -1.86 31.15 -22.54
N LEU A 23 -1.58 32.43 -22.29
CA LEU A 23 -1.10 33.35 -23.35
C LEU A 23 0.17 32.82 -24.02
N GLY A 24 1.11 32.25 -23.25
CA GLY A 24 2.35 31.70 -23.80
C GLY A 24 2.14 30.50 -24.71
N VAL A 25 1.17 29.63 -24.40
CA VAL A 25 0.77 28.54 -25.29
C VAL A 25 0.09 29.08 -26.52
N TYR A 26 -0.86 29.98 -26.38
CA TYR A 26 -1.57 30.58 -27.51
C TYR A 26 -0.62 31.27 -28.52
N ASP A 27 0.34 32.05 -28.01
CA ASP A 27 1.35 32.69 -28.84
C ASP A 27 2.23 31.67 -29.56
N ALA A 28 2.62 30.59 -28.89
CA ALA A 28 3.39 29.51 -29.50
C ALA A 28 2.62 28.78 -30.58
N LEU A 29 1.32 28.52 -30.40
CA LEU A 29 0.46 27.89 -31.42
C LEU A 29 0.34 28.78 -32.66
N LYS A 30 0.25 30.09 -32.51
CA LYS A 30 0.11 31.05 -33.61
C LYS A 30 1.42 31.33 -34.33
N SER A 31 2.54 31.26 -33.65
CA SER A 31 3.86 31.54 -34.22
C SER A 31 4.62 30.30 -34.70
N ALA A 32 4.03 29.10 -34.56
CA ALA A 32 4.64 27.87 -34.98
C ALA A 32 4.85 27.85 -36.50
N ASP A 33 6.07 27.50 -36.95
CA ASP A 33 6.35 27.19 -38.36
C ASP A 33 5.57 25.93 -38.81
N ARG A 34 5.55 24.96 -37.90
CA ARG A 34 4.73 23.76 -38.06
C ARG A 34 4.02 23.41 -36.77
N LEU A 35 2.70 23.37 -36.83
CA LEU A 35 1.83 23.01 -35.71
C LEU A 35 1.24 21.63 -35.89
N LEU A 36 1.45 20.74 -34.90
CA LEU A 36 0.92 19.40 -34.89
C LEU A 36 0.09 19.20 -33.64
N LEU A 37 -1.19 18.94 -33.77
CA LEU A 37 -2.07 18.57 -32.67
C LEU A 37 -2.12 17.05 -32.56
N ARG A 38 -2.21 16.55 -31.32
CA ARG A 38 -2.48 15.14 -31.08
C ARG A 38 -3.75 14.68 -31.79
N THR A 39 -4.81 15.48 -31.67
CA THR A 39 -6.10 15.22 -32.28
C THR A 39 -6.80 16.51 -32.71
N GLY A 40 -7.53 16.46 -33.81
CA GLY A 40 -8.44 17.53 -34.25
C GLY A 40 -9.76 17.58 -33.50
N ARG A 41 -10.03 16.60 -32.63
CA ARG A 41 -11.27 16.50 -31.85
C ARG A 41 -11.21 17.30 -30.54
N HIS A 42 -10.28 18.21 -30.39
CA HIS A 42 -10.11 19.10 -29.26
C HIS A 42 -10.72 20.46 -29.51
N GLY A 43 -11.40 21.09 -28.56
CA GLY A 43 -12.06 22.39 -28.74
C GLY A 43 -11.12 23.52 -29.19
N VAL A 44 -9.83 23.45 -28.83
CA VAL A 44 -8.80 24.36 -29.31
C VAL A 44 -8.63 24.25 -30.85
N ALA A 45 -8.80 23.07 -31.47
CA ALA A 45 -8.69 22.90 -32.90
C ALA A 45 -9.77 23.69 -33.67
N GLU A 46 -10.99 23.75 -33.11
CA GLU A 46 -12.08 24.57 -33.67
C GLU A 46 -11.76 26.06 -33.62
N ARG A 47 -11.15 26.51 -32.51
CA ARG A 47 -10.70 27.89 -32.34
C ARG A 47 -9.60 28.25 -33.33
N LEU A 48 -8.58 27.41 -33.45
CA LEU A 48 -7.48 27.63 -34.41
C LEU A 48 -8.00 27.68 -35.87
N THR A 49 -8.95 26.80 -36.23
CA THR A 49 -9.60 26.80 -37.54
C THR A 49 -10.34 28.12 -37.80
N ARG A 50 -11.11 28.63 -36.82
CA ARG A 50 -11.81 29.94 -36.96
C ARG A 50 -10.84 31.11 -37.09
N GLU A 51 -9.66 31.01 -36.51
CA GLU A 51 -8.62 32.05 -36.56
C GLU A 51 -7.70 31.90 -37.77
N GLY A 52 -7.92 30.89 -38.62
CA GLY A 52 -7.13 30.65 -39.84
C GLY A 52 -5.72 30.12 -39.56
N VAL A 53 -5.46 29.53 -38.42
CA VAL A 53 -4.18 28.88 -38.06
C VAL A 53 -4.14 27.49 -38.68
N ALA A 54 -3.15 27.22 -39.53
CA ALA A 54 -2.97 25.90 -40.14
C ALA A 54 -2.33 24.92 -39.11
N PHE A 55 -2.82 23.71 -39.08
CA PHE A 55 -2.26 22.62 -38.23
C PHE A 55 -2.44 21.26 -38.89
N GLU A 56 -1.62 20.31 -38.48
CA GLU A 56 -1.76 18.89 -38.80
C GLU A 56 -2.27 18.15 -37.54
N THR A 57 -2.79 16.92 -37.70
CA THR A 57 -3.19 16.05 -36.59
C THR A 57 -2.54 14.68 -36.72
N LEU A 58 -2.54 13.92 -35.61
CA LEU A 58 -2.14 12.52 -35.58
C LEU A 58 -3.35 11.56 -35.67
N ASP A 59 -4.56 12.04 -35.87
CA ASP A 59 -5.79 11.24 -35.88
C ASP A 59 -5.70 9.99 -36.75
N ALA A 60 -5.09 10.12 -37.92
CA ALA A 60 -4.92 9.00 -38.87
C ALA A 60 -4.02 7.86 -38.31
N LEU A 61 -3.13 8.14 -37.37
CA LEU A 61 -2.36 7.09 -36.67
C LEU A 61 -3.24 6.39 -35.64
N TYR A 62 -4.02 7.16 -34.88
CA TYR A 62 -4.95 6.64 -33.88
C TYR A 62 -6.04 5.73 -34.47
N GLU A 63 -6.47 6.00 -35.71
CA GLU A 63 -7.48 5.19 -36.40
C GLU A 63 -6.93 3.88 -36.99
N ARG A 64 -5.61 3.72 -37.15
CA ARG A 64 -4.98 2.56 -37.79
C ARG A 64 -4.29 1.59 -36.82
N THR A 65 -3.98 2.02 -35.61
CA THR A 65 -3.16 1.27 -34.66
C THR A 65 -4.00 0.86 -33.49
N GLU A 66 -4.14 -0.45 -33.27
CA GLU A 66 -4.93 -1.02 -32.16
C GLU A 66 -4.11 -1.15 -30.86
N ASP A 67 -2.79 -1.35 -30.98
CA ASP A 67 -1.88 -1.43 -29.84
C ASP A 67 -1.45 -0.05 -29.38
N PHE A 68 -1.66 0.25 -28.11
CA PHE A 68 -1.42 1.59 -27.55
C PHE A 68 0.07 1.93 -27.43
N ASP A 69 0.92 0.95 -27.11
CA ASP A 69 2.36 1.18 -26.98
C ASP A 69 2.99 1.38 -28.34
N GLU A 70 2.61 0.57 -29.35
CA GLU A 70 3.00 0.74 -30.73
C GLU A 70 2.56 2.11 -31.27
N LEU A 71 1.34 2.53 -30.96
CA LEU A 71 0.81 3.85 -31.32
C LEU A 71 1.68 4.99 -30.79
N CYS A 72 2.07 4.94 -29.52
CA CYS A 72 2.92 5.97 -28.89
C CYS A 72 4.29 6.07 -29.58
N GLU A 73 4.89 4.93 -29.92
CA GLU A 73 6.17 4.89 -30.66
C GLU A 73 6.04 5.47 -32.09
N LEU A 74 4.99 5.08 -32.80
CA LEU A 74 4.72 5.59 -34.15
C LEU A 74 4.46 7.10 -34.15
N ALA A 75 3.71 7.59 -33.16
CA ALA A 75 3.44 9.01 -33.00
C ALA A 75 4.74 9.77 -32.65
N ALA A 76 5.57 9.27 -31.76
CA ALA A 76 6.87 9.87 -31.44
C ALA A 76 7.78 9.98 -32.67
N ARG A 77 7.87 8.91 -33.49
CA ARG A 77 8.61 8.92 -34.75
C ARG A 77 8.05 9.96 -35.76
N ALA A 78 6.73 9.99 -35.87
CA ALA A 78 6.05 10.95 -36.76
C ALA A 78 6.28 12.41 -36.35
N ILE A 79 6.39 12.70 -35.03
CA ILE A 79 6.73 14.03 -34.51
C ILE A 79 8.18 14.38 -34.87
N ILE A 80 9.13 13.47 -34.59
CA ILE A 80 10.56 13.67 -34.91
C ILE A 80 10.77 13.91 -36.39
N ASP A 81 10.12 13.16 -37.26
CA ASP A 81 10.26 13.30 -38.72
C ASP A 81 9.75 14.65 -39.19
N ARG A 82 8.67 15.16 -38.62
CA ARG A 82 8.16 16.51 -38.91
C ARG A 82 9.10 17.60 -38.39
N ALA A 83 9.68 17.39 -37.21
CA ALA A 83 10.63 18.32 -36.62
C ALA A 83 11.92 18.45 -37.43
N ARG A 84 12.34 17.40 -38.17
CA ARG A 84 13.48 17.46 -39.12
C ARG A 84 13.21 18.36 -40.31
N GLN A 85 11.94 18.65 -40.63
CA GLN A 85 11.49 19.39 -41.78
C GLN A 85 11.02 20.81 -41.46
N ALA A 86 11.13 21.23 -40.20
CA ALA A 86 10.66 22.52 -39.68
C ALA A 86 11.78 23.21 -38.90
N GLU A 87 11.78 24.54 -38.93
CA GLU A 87 12.67 25.35 -38.07
C GLU A 87 12.17 25.31 -36.61
N ALA A 88 10.84 25.36 -36.43
CA ALA A 88 10.20 25.29 -35.13
C ALA A 88 8.92 24.45 -35.16
N LEU A 89 8.95 23.25 -34.61
CA LEU A 89 7.77 22.40 -34.46
C LEU A 89 7.13 22.63 -33.06
N VAL A 90 5.82 22.87 -33.05
CA VAL A 90 4.99 22.82 -31.88
C VAL A 90 4.12 21.56 -31.95
N TYR A 91 4.30 20.65 -30.99
CA TYR A 91 3.40 19.52 -30.76
C TYR A 91 2.48 19.86 -29.57
N ALA A 92 1.19 19.85 -29.82
CA ALA A 92 0.21 20.27 -28.82
C ALA A 92 -0.71 19.13 -28.40
N VAL A 93 -0.87 18.98 -27.10
CA VAL A 93 -1.60 17.91 -26.42
C VAL A 93 -2.28 18.47 -25.19
N SER A 94 -3.37 17.85 -24.73
CA SER A 94 -4.15 18.38 -23.58
C SER A 94 -3.29 18.56 -22.34
N GLU A 95 -2.67 17.50 -21.84
CA GLU A 95 -1.84 17.48 -20.62
C GLU A 95 -0.51 16.75 -20.88
N PRO A 96 0.55 17.48 -21.22
CA PRO A 96 1.85 16.89 -21.58
C PRO A 96 2.47 15.99 -20.50
N GLN A 97 2.21 16.29 -19.24
CA GLN A 97 2.79 15.58 -18.09
C GLN A 97 2.26 14.14 -17.94
N SER A 98 1.04 13.87 -18.41
CA SER A 98 0.39 12.56 -18.36
C SER A 98 0.39 11.83 -19.70
N ASP A 99 0.73 12.50 -20.80
CA ASP A 99 0.66 11.98 -22.15
C ASP A 99 1.75 10.93 -22.44
N ALA A 100 1.33 9.71 -22.81
CA ALA A 100 2.24 8.61 -23.12
C ALA A 100 3.07 8.87 -24.40
N THR A 101 2.52 9.57 -25.40
CA THR A 101 3.26 9.95 -26.62
C THR A 101 4.39 10.92 -26.29
N VAL A 102 4.19 11.86 -25.36
CA VAL A 102 5.24 12.78 -24.91
C VAL A 102 6.37 12.01 -24.20
N ARG A 103 6.05 10.99 -23.40
CA ARG A 103 7.06 10.12 -22.80
C ARG A 103 7.84 9.32 -23.84
N ALA A 104 7.14 8.66 -24.76
CA ALA A 104 7.77 7.93 -25.86
C ALA A 104 8.66 8.84 -26.75
N LEU A 105 8.23 10.09 -26.99
CA LEU A 105 9.01 11.09 -27.69
C LEU A 105 10.30 11.47 -26.93
N ALA A 106 10.23 11.63 -25.63
CA ALA A 106 11.40 11.94 -24.79
C ALA A 106 12.42 10.80 -24.80
N ASP A 107 11.94 9.55 -24.74
CA ASP A 107 12.79 8.34 -24.76
C ASP A 107 13.43 8.11 -26.14
N ALA A 108 12.74 8.44 -27.22
CA ALA A 108 13.21 8.26 -28.60
C ALA A 108 13.96 9.47 -29.19
N LEU A 109 14.22 10.51 -28.40
CA LEU A 109 14.73 11.77 -28.87
C LEU A 109 16.16 11.63 -29.43
N PRO A 110 16.40 11.94 -30.75
CA PRO A 110 17.72 11.76 -31.32
C PRO A 110 18.75 12.82 -30.86
N GLU A 111 20.02 12.51 -31.05
CA GLU A 111 21.08 13.50 -30.83
C GLU A 111 20.87 14.74 -31.73
N GLY A 112 21.07 15.93 -31.17
CA GLY A 112 20.82 17.18 -31.88
C GLY A 112 19.40 17.74 -31.73
N PHE A 113 18.50 17.03 -31.00
CA PHE A 113 17.18 17.52 -30.66
C PHE A 113 17.08 17.92 -29.21
N ALA A 114 16.10 18.78 -28.88
CA ALA A 114 15.74 19.14 -27.51
C ALA A 114 14.22 19.33 -27.39
N LEU A 115 13.67 18.97 -26.22
CA LEU A 115 12.28 19.26 -25.89
C LEU A 115 12.20 20.53 -25.03
N ARG A 116 11.19 21.34 -25.31
CA ARG A 116 10.76 22.47 -24.51
C ARG A 116 9.28 22.32 -24.19
N ALA A 117 8.90 22.33 -22.90
CA ALA A 117 7.50 22.26 -22.52
C ALA A 117 6.94 23.62 -22.13
N LEU A 118 5.72 23.90 -22.59
CA LEU A 118 4.90 25.04 -22.19
C LEU A 118 3.71 24.50 -21.39
N GLY A 119 3.64 24.88 -20.12
CA GLY A 119 2.58 24.48 -19.21
C GLY A 119 1.24 25.15 -19.53
N GLY A 120 0.16 24.49 -19.15
CA GLY A 120 -1.22 24.98 -19.31
C GLY A 120 -2.06 24.72 -18.06
N VAL A 121 -3.33 25.03 -18.12
CA VAL A 121 -4.33 24.68 -17.13
C VAL A 121 -4.65 23.19 -17.27
N THR A 122 -4.67 22.46 -16.19
CA THR A 122 -5.05 21.03 -16.19
C THR A 122 -6.54 20.84 -15.91
N LEU A 123 -7.09 19.66 -16.18
CA LEU A 123 -8.45 19.32 -15.78
C LEU A 123 -8.62 19.38 -14.26
N SER A 124 -7.56 19.08 -13.52
CA SER A 124 -7.53 19.19 -12.05
C SER A 124 -7.62 20.63 -11.56
N ASP A 125 -6.93 21.57 -12.23
CA ASP A 125 -7.01 22.99 -11.91
C ASP A 125 -8.44 23.52 -12.16
N ALA A 126 -9.04 23.12 -13.26
CA ALA A 126 -10.41 23.48 -13.62
C ALA A 126 -11.41 22.91 -12.58
N ALA A 127 -11.26 21.66 -12.18
CA ALA A 127 -12.08 21.02 -11.16
C ALA A 127 -11.93 21.71 -9.80
N ALA A 128 -10.71 22.09 -9.41
CA ALA A 128 -10.46 22.83 -8.17
C ALA A 128 -11.15 24.20 -8.16
N CYS A 129 -11.14 24.90 -9.30
CA CYS A 129 -11.87 26.16 -9.44
C CYS A 129 -13.40 25.98 -9.34
N ALA A 130 -13.93 24.93 -9.93
CA ALA A 130 -15.38 24.68 -9.95
C ALA A 130 -15.99 24.39 -8.57
N VAL A 131 -15.20 23.98 -7.58
CA VAL A 131 -15.68 23.72 -6.20
C VAL A 131 -15.48 24.91 -5.24
N ILE A 132 -14.85 26.01 -5.67
CA ILE A 132 -14.69 27.22 -4.85
C ILE A 132 -16.02 27.73 -4.30
N PRO A 133 -17.14 27.79 -5.08
CA PRO A 133 -18.43 28.24 -4.56
C PRO A 133 -18.97 27.42 -3.39
N PHE A 134 -18.51 26.20 -3.20
CA PHE A 134 -18.92 25.31 -2.11
C PHE A 134 -17.99 25.41 -0.89
N GLY A 135 -16.95 26.23 -0.94
CA GLY A 135 -15.98 26.39 0.16
C GLY A 135 -15.08 25.18 0.38
N VAL A 136 -14.92 24.32 -0.62
CA VAL A 136 -14.06 23.13 -0.54
C VAL A 136 -12.60 23.55 -0.53
N ASN A 137 -11.86 23.08 0.48
CA ASN A 137 -10.42 23.29 0.52
C ASN A 137 -9.73 22.31 -0.44
N THR A 138 -9.03 22.84 -1.43
CA THR A 138 -8.27 22.09 -2.43
C THR A 138 -6.76 22.18 -2.23
N GLU A 139 -6.31 22.62 -1.05
CA GLU A 139 -4.87 22.63 -0.70
C GLU A 139 -4.30 21.21 -0.72
N ASN A 140 -3.14 21.06 -1.35
CA ASN A 140 -2.49 19.77 -1.58
C ASN A 140 -3.35 18.76 -2.38
N LEU A 141 -4.12 19.27 -3.35
CA LEU A 141 -4.96 18.45 -4.22
C LEU A 141 -4.14 17.37 -4.92
N ARG A 142 -4.57 16.12 -4.77
CA ARG A 142 -4.03 14.97 -5.48
C ARG A 142 -4.82 14.72 -6.75
N THR A 143 -4.13 14.49 -7.86
CA THR A 143 -4.75 14.07 -9.12
C THR A 143 -4.56 12.58 -9.32
N VAL A 144 -5.63 11.89 -9.71
CA VAL A 144 -5.66 10.45 -10.03
C VAL A 144 -6.45 10.28 -11.32
N THR A 145 -5.94 9.52 -12.29
CA THR A 145 -6.76 9.11 -13.44
C THR A 145 -7.64 7.92 -13.06
N ALA A 146 -8.85 7.86 -13.58
CA ALA A 146 -9.79 6.80 -13.23
C ALA A 146 -9.22 5.39 -13.50
N LEU A 147 -8.46 5.20 -14.58
CA LEU A 147 -7.80 3.93 -14.90
C LEU A 147 -6.73 3.52 -13.87
N SER A 148 -6.06 4.49 -13.24
CA SER A 148 -5.02 4.20 -12.24
C SER A 148 -5.57 3.70 -10.92
N THR A 149 -6.87 3.83 -10.66
CA THR A 149 -7.50 3.42 -9.38
C THR A 149 -7.38 1.92 -9.13
N ALA A 150 -7.32 1.10 -10.18
CA ALA A 150 -7.18 -0.36 -10.06
C ALA A 150 -5.88 -0.81 -9.37
N GLU A 151 -4.82 0.00 -9.47
CA GLU A 151 -3.49 -0.32 -8.93
C GLU A 151 -3.15 0.47 -7.68
N MET A 152 -4.02 1.38 -7.24
CA MET A 152 -3.74 2.32 -6.16
C MET A 152 -4.68 2.12 -4.97
N ARG A 153 -4.17 2.36 -3.77
CA ARG A 153 -5.03 2.50 -2.60
C ARG A 153 -5.62 3.90 -2.53
N VAL A 154 -6.88 3.99 -2.11
CA VAL A 154 -7.54 5.26 -1.84
C VAL A 154 -6.84 5.98 -0.67
N GLN A 155 -6.78 7.30 -0.74
CA GLN A 155 -6.25 8.16 0.33
C GLN A 155 -7.34 9.15 0.74
N ALA A 156 -7.33 9.58 1.99
CA ALA A 156 -8.34 10.50 2.52
C ALA A 156 -7.74 11.67 3.31
N ASP A 157 -6.42 11.73 3.43
CA ASP A 157 -5.68 12.77 4.15
C ASP A 157 -5.55 14.10 3.38
N CYS A 158 -5.85 14.06 2.08
CA CYS A 158 -5.89 15.23 1.19
C CYS A 158 -7.11 15.18 0.26
N PRO A 159 -7.55 16.32 -0.27
CA PRO A 159 -8.55 16.32 -1.34
C PRO A 159 -7.97 15.66 -2.57
N GLN A 160 -8.82 14.99 -3.35
CA GLN A 160 -8.38 14.33 -4.58
C GLN A 160 -9.38 14.58 -5.71
N VAL A 161 -8.85 14.72 -6.91
CA VAL A 161 -9.64 14.76 -8.13
C VAL A 161 -9.33 13.52 -8.96
N ILE A 162 -10.37 12.82 -9.35
CA ILE A 162 -10.30 11.69 -10.26
C ILE A 162 -10.78 12.19 -11.61
N THR A 163 -9.91 12.08 -12.61
CA THR A 163 -10.13 12.58 -13.98
C THR A 163 -10.34 11.44 -14.96
N GLU A 164 -10.79 11.78 -16.18
CA GLU A 164 -10.95 10.82 -17.28
C GLU A 164 -11.96 9.71 -16.96
N ILE A 165 -13.12 10.07 -16.38
CA ILE A 165 -14.20 9.13 -16.12
C ILE A 165 -15.05 8.97 -17.39
N ASP A 166 -14.53 8.26 -18.39
CA ASP A 166 -15.04 8.24 -19.77
C ASP A 166 -16.40 7.57 -19.94
N ASN A 167 -16.80 6.73 -19.00
CA ASN A 167 -18.02 5.97 -19.09
C ASN A 167 -18.54 5.53 -17.71
N ARG A 168 -19.77 5.02 -17.69
CA ARG A 168 -20.46 4.57 -16.48
C ARG A 168 -19.76 3.42 -15.76
N TYR A 169 -19.11 2.50 -16.48
CA TYR A 169 -18.44 1.35 -15.87
C TYR A 169 -17.22 1.82 -15.09
N LEU A 170 -16.45 2.73 -15.70
CA LEU A 170 -15.30 3.33 -15.03
C LEU A 170 -15.73 4.19 -13.83
N ALA A 171 -16.87 4.89 -13.92
CA ALA A 171 -17.46 5.59 -12.77
C ALA A 171 -17.84 4.63 -11.63
N SER A 172 -18.33 3.44 -11.96
CA SER A 172 -18.63 2.38 -10.98
C SER A 172 -17.35 1.85 -10.32
N ASP A 173 -16.30 1.63 -11.09
CA ASP A 173 -15.00 1.18 -10.55
C ASP A 173 -14.40 2.23 -9.61
N VAL A 174 -14.43 3.51 -10.00
CA VAL A 174 -14.01 4.63 -9.16
C VAL A 174 -14.85 4.71 -7.88
N LYS A 175 -16.17 4.55 -7.98
CA LYS A 175 -17.07 4.52 -6.82
C LYS A 175 -16.68 3.40 -5.85
N LEU A 176 -16.50 2.17 -6.34
CA LEU A 176 -16.12 1.02 -5.52
C LEU A 176 -14.76 1.24 -4.87
N TRP A 177 -13.80 1.80 -5.60
CA TRP A 177 -12.50 2.16 -5.07
C TRP A 177 -12.60 3.19 -3.93
N LEU A 178 -13.39 4.25 -4.10
CA LEU A 178 -13.61 5.26 -3.06
C LEU A 178 -14.35 4.67 -1.85
N SER A 179 -15.30 3.75 -2.06
CA SER A 179 -16.09 3.10 -1.00
C SER A 179 -15.24 2.21 -0.07
N ASP A 180 -13.97 1.98 -0.39
CA ASP A 180 -13.04 1.32 0.55
C ASP A 180 -12.81 2.17 1.82
N LEU A 181 -12.77 3.50 1.69
CA LEU A 181 -12.60 4.41 2.84
C LEU A 181 -13.82 5.28 3.15
N PHE A 182 -14.57 5.67 2.12
CA PHE A 182 -15.66 6.65 2.27
C PHE A 182 -17.03 5.95 2.39
N ASP A 183 -17.94 6.58 3.12
CA ASP A 183 -19.32 6.14 3.19
C ASP A 183 -20.08 6.47 1.90
N ASP A 184 -21.11 5.69 1.61
CA ASP A 184 -21.97 5.85 0.43
C ASP A 184 -22.61 7.25 0.34
N GLU A 185 -22.87 7.87 1.48
CA GLU A 185 -23.48 9.22 1.60
C GLU A 185 -22.41 10.33 1.61
N THR A 186 -21.13 10.00 1.49
CA THR A 186 -20.07 11.02 1.43
C THR A 186 -20.33 11.95 0.24
N THR A 187 -20.38 13.26 0.50
CA THR A 187 -20.53 14.26 -0.55
C THR A 187 -19.27 14.35 -1.40
N VAL A 188 -19.43 14.09 -2.69
CA VAL A 188 -18.40 14.29 -3.72
C VAL A 188 -18.91 15.29 -4.75
N TYR A 189 -18.01 15.93 -5.49
CA TYR A 189 -18.36 16.97 -6.45
C TYR A 189 -18.16 16.43 -7.86
N PHE A 190 -19.25 16.14 -8.53
CA PHE A 190 -19.27 15.66 -9.91
C PHE A 190 -19.15 16.82 -10.89
N LEU A 191 -18.30 16.70 -11.90
CA LEU A 191 -18.08 17.67 -12.94
C LEU A 191 -18.20 16.97 -14.31
N GLN A 192 -19.33 17.14 -14.96
CA GLN A 192 -19.57 16.56 -16.28
C GLN A 192 -18.68 17.17 -17.36
N ASN A 193 -18.51 18.50 -17.32
CA ASN A 193 -17.70 19.28 -18.26
C ASN A 193 -16.70 20.18 -17.50
N ALA A 194 -15.81 19.59 -16.73
CA ALA A 194 -14.81 20.35 -15.98
C ALA A 194 -13.95 21.27 -16.89
N ALA A 195 -13.90 20.95 -18.18
CA ALA A 195 -13.18 21.69 -19.20
C ALA A 195 -13.82 23.05 -19.59
N GLU A 196 -15.09 23.27 -19.28
CA GLU A 196 -15.77 24.50 -19.69
C GLU A 196 -15.55 25.62 -18.68
N PRO A 197 -15.21 26.84 -19.11
CA PRO A 197 -15.13 28.00 -18.22
C PRO A 197 -16.44 28.24 -17.50
N GLY A 198 -16.38 28.31 -16.18
CA GLY A 198 -17.56 28.46 -15.34
C GLY A 198 -18.39 27.18 -15.17
N ALA A 199 -17.83 26.02 -15.51
CA ALA A 199 -18.44 24.73 -15.21
C ALA A 199 -18.80 24.65 -13.71
N ALA A 200 -20.04 24.31 -13.41
CA ALA A 200 -20.51 24.14 -12.04
C ALA A 200 -20.30 22.70 -11.59
N ALA A 201 -19.63 22.54 -10.46
CA ALA A 201 -19.59 21.25 -9.80
C ALA A 201 -20.98 20.93 -9.22
N GLN A 202 -21.39 19.67 -9.32
CA GLN A 202 -22.63 19.17 -8.73
C GLN A 202 -22.27 18.34 -7.49
N PRO A 203 -22.67 18.77 -6.27
CA PRO A 203 -22.54 17.93 -5.09
C PRO A 203 -23.52 16.76 -5.20
N ILE A 204 -22.99 15.55 -5.07
CA ILE A 204 -23.74 14.29 -5.10
C ILE A 204 -23.27 13.39 -3.97
N ALA A 205 -24.08 12.40 -3.56
CA ALA A 205 -23.63 11.32 -2.73
C ALA A 205 -22.71 10.38 -3.54
N LEU A 206 -21.69 9.81 -2.90
CA LEU A 206 -20.75 8.89 -3.57
C LEU A 206 -21.47 7.73 -4.26
N CYS A 207 -22.52 7.18 -3.63
CA CYS A 207 -23.32 6.09 -4.20
C CYS A 207 -24.01 6.45 -5.52
N GLU A 208 -24.11 7.74 -5.87
CA GLU A 208 -24.74 8.22 -7.10
C GLU A 208 -23.72 8.47 -8.23
N LEU A 209 -22.41 8.27 -7.98
CA LEU A 209 -21.38 8.59 -8.95
C LEU A 209 -21.54 7.87 -10.29
N ASP A 210 -21.98 6.63 -10.32
CA ASP A 210 -22.22 5.82 -11.52
C ASP A 210 -23.66 5.92 -12.08
N ARG A 211 -24.46 6.86 -11.57
CA ARG A 211 -25.85 7.08 -11.98
C ARG A 211 -26.06 8.39 -12.74
N GLN A 212 -24.97 9.08 -13.07
CA GLN A 212 -25.05 10.33 -13.79
C GLN A 212 -25.45 10.11 -15.26
N ALA A 213 -25.99 11.14 -15.90
CA ALA A 213 -26.55 11.02 -17.25
C ALA A 213 -25.51 10.84 -18.36
N HIS A 214 -24.35 11.47 -18.20
CA HIS A 214 -23.28 11.48 -19.20
C HIS A 214 -21.91 11.39 -18.57
N TYR A 215 -21.00 10.71 -19.28
CA TYR A 215 -19.60 10.59 -18.96
C TYR A 215 -18.78 10.70 -20.25
N ASP A 216 -17.68 11.43 -20.21
CA ASP A 216 -16.70 11.50 -21.28
C ASP A 216 -15.31 11.82 -20.69
N HIS A 217 -14.28 11.94 -21.53
CA HIS A 217 -12.91 12.26 -21.11
C HIS A 217 -12.75 13.58 -20.33
N ARG A 218 -13.77 14.44 -20.30
CA ARG A 218 -13.80 15.70 -19.55
C ARG A 218 -14.50 15.56 -18.20
N THR A 219 -15.04 14.36 -17.92
CA THR A 219 -15.72 14.10 -16.65
C THR A 219 -14.70 13.89 -15.56
N ALA A 220 -14.92 14.58 -14.44
CA ALA A 220 -14.11 14.43 -13.24
C ALA A 220 -15.00 14.36 -11.99
N VAL A 221 -14.47 13.82 -10.92
CA VAL A 221 -15.05 13.90 -9.59
C VAL A 221 -14.00 14.42 -8.61
N LEU A 222 -14.36 15.41 -7.81
CA LEU A 222 -13.51 15.90 -6.72
C LEU A 222 -14.07 15.38 -5.41
N VAL A 223 -13.22 14.69 -4.66
CA VAL A 223 -13.49 14.19 -3.31
C VAL A 223 -12.78 15.11 -2.33
N PRO A 224 -13.50 15.80 -1.43
CA PRO A 224 -12.88 16.66 -0.44
C PRO A 224 -12.11 15.83 0.59
N LYS A 225 -11.24 16.48 1.34
CA LYS A 225 -10.67 15.86 2.53
C LYS A 225 -11.79 15.59 3.54
N VAL A 226 -11.93 14.34 3.97
CA VAL A 226 -12.93 13.90 4.95
C VAL A 226 -12.23 13.47 6.23
N GLY A 227 -12.74 13.89 7.38
CA GLY A 227 -12.19 13.53 8.69
C GLY A 227 -12.34 12.04 9.00
N VAL A 228 -11.46 11.48 9.82
CA VAL A 228 -11.48 10.04 10.16
C VAL A 228 -12.81 9.58 10.77
N PHE A 229 -13.50 10.44 11.51
CA PHE A 229 -14.79 10.14 12.14
C PHE A 229 -15.99 10.24 11.18
N GLU A 230 -15.77 10.76 9.97
CA GLU A 230 -16.78 10.97 8.93
C GLU A 230 -16.59 9.98 7.77
N ARG A 231 -15.77 8.95 7.98
CA ARG A 231 -15.45 7.93 6.99
C ARG A 231 -15.84 6.54 7.47
N ARG A 232 -16.12 5.67 6.53
CA ARG A 232 -16.43 4.27 6.79
C ARG A 232 -15.27 3.52 7.44
N ARG A 233 -14.03 3.81 7.02
CA ARG A 233 -12.82 3.15 7.52
C ARG A 233 -11.72 4.15 7.77
N ALA A 234 -10.87 3.83 8.74
CA ALA A 234 -9.60 4.53 8.97
C ALA A 234 -8.46 3.83 8.23
N SER A 235 -7.51 4.60 7.73
CA SER A 235 -6.23 4.07 7.24
C SER A 235 -5.25 3.82 8.41
N TYR A 236 -4.15 3.14 8.12
CA TYR A 236 -3.07 2.99 9.10
C TYR A 236 -2.52 4.36 9.55
N GLU A 237 -2.34 5.28 8.61
CA GLU A 237 -1.86 6.63 8.86
C GLU A 237 -2.80 7.43 9.76
N ASP A 238 -4.12 7.26 9.58
CA ASP A 238 -5.12 7.86 10.47
C ASP A 238 -4.99 7.30 11.88
N PHE A 239 -4.81 5.99 12.00
CA PHE A 239 -4.66 5.36 13.30
C PHE A 239 -3.42 5.86 14.04
N VAL A 240 -2.29 5.98 13.34
CA VAL A 240 -1.07 6.60 13.89
C VAL A 240 -1.34 8.01 14.37
N GLN A 241 -2.07 8.83 13.60
CA GLN A 241 -2.43 10.21 13.98
C GLN A 241 -3.36 10.25 15.20
N VAL A 242 -4.33 9.32 15.29
CA VAL A 242 -5.22 9.21 16.47
C VAL A 242 -4.40 8.94 17.72
N ILE A 243 -3.50 7.96 17.68
CA ILE A 243 -2.65 7.63 18.84
C ILE A 243 -1.69 8.78 19.19
N ALA A 244 -1.07 9.39 18.19
CA ALA A 244 -0.24 10.57 18.40
C ALA A 244 -1.02 11.72 19.06
N ARG A 245 -2.29 11.94 18.68
CA ARG A 245 -3.17 12.94 19.31
C ARG A 245 -3.49 12.60 20.77
N LEU A 246 -3.72 11.32 21.10
CA LEU A 246 -3.93 10.89 22.47
C LEU A 246 -2.72 11.17 23.36
N ARG A 247 -1.50 11.06 22.83
CA ARG A 247 -0.25 11.33 23.55
C ARG A 247 0.19 12.78 23.53
N ALA A 248 -0.37 13.62 22.67
CA ALA A 248 -0.01 15.04 22.57
C ALA A 248 -0.37 15.85 23.84
N PRO A 249 0.21 17.05 24.05
CA PRO A 249 -0.25 17.97 25.08
C PRO A 249 -1.77 18.24 24.98
N GLY A 250 -2.49 18.02 26.08
CA GLY A 250 -3.95 18.07 26.12
C GLY A 250 -4.66 16.80 25.60
N GLY A 251 -3.91 15.73 25.32
CA GLY A 251 -4.45 14.39 25.03
C GLY A 251 -4.81 13.60 26.29
N CYS A 252 -4.94 12.28 26.15
CA CYS A 252 -5.35 11.40 27.24
C CYS A 252 -4.25 11.28 28.34
N PRO A 253 -4.55 11.55 29.61
CA PRO A 253 -3.56 11.43 30.68
C PRO A 253 -3.02 10.02 30.86
N TRP A 254 -3.85 8.99 30.64
CA TRP A 254 -3.44 7.60 30.76
C TRP A 254 -2.45 7.21 29.67
N ASP A 255 -2.76 7.50 28.40
CA ASP A 255 -1.87 7.19 27.28
C ASP A 255 -0.53 7.92 27.40
N ARG A 256 -0.56 9.18 27.85
CA ARG A 256 0.65 9.99 28.07
C ARG A 256 1.57 9.45 29.18
N ALA A 257 1.01 8.75 30.15
CA ALA A 257 1.77 8.14 31.24
C ALA A 257 2.45 6.81 30.83
N GLN A 258 2.07 6.24 29.69
CA GLN A 258 2.63 4.96 29.23
C GLN A 258 4.09 5.09 28.78
N THR A 259 4.84 4.02 29.05
CA THR A 259 6.23 3.81 28.60
C THR A 259 6.34 2.44 27.94
N HIS A 260 7.43 2.16 27.23
CA HIS A 260 7.69 0.81 26.70
C HIS A 260 7.62 -0.27 27.79
N HIS A 261 8.03 0.08 29.01
CA HIS A 261 8.03 -0.87 30.13
C HIS A 261 6.61 -1.16 30.63
N THR A 262 5.77 -0.14 30.78
CA THR A 262 4.38 -0.33 31.24
C THR A 262 3.52 -1.06 30.19
N LEU A 263 3.81 -0.86 28.90
CA LEU A 263 3.08 -1.51 27.81
C LEU A 263 3.48 -2.97 27.57
N ARG A 264 4.59 -3.45 28.16
CA ARG A 264 5.06 -4.81 27.92
C ARG A 264 4.04 -5.89 28.28
N GLN A 265 3.32 -5.70 29.37
CA GLN A 265 2.29 -6.67 29.80
C GLN A 265 1.10 -6.68 28.84
N TYR A 266 0.64 -5.52 28.39
CA TYR A 266 -0.46 -5.41 27.42
C TYR A 266 -0.09 -6.05 26.07
N MET A 267 1.12 -5.83 25.58
CA MET A 267 1.58 -6.49 24.35
C MET A 267 1.50 -8.03 24.43
N ILE A 268 1.76 -8.61 25.60
CA ILE A 268 1.65 -10.06 25.82
C ILE A 268 0.18 -10.48 25.90
N GLU A 269 -0.63 -9.71 26.61
CA GLU A 269 -2.07 -9.93 26.79
C GLU A 269 -2.79 -9.93 25.43
N GLU A 270 -2.67 -8.85 24.67
CA GLU A 270 -3.29 -8.72 23.33
C GLU A 270 -2.80 -9.82 22.36
N ALA A 271 -1.51 -10.18 22.42
CA ALA A 271 -1.01 -11.27 21.59
C ALA A 271 -1.61 -12.63 21.97
N CYS A 272 -1.93 -12.85 23.25
CA CYS A 272 -2.61 -14.06 23.70
C CYS A 272 -4.09 -14.05 23.31
N GLU A 273 -4.78 -12.91 23.44
CA GLU A 273 -6.18 -12.75 23.04
C GLU A 273 -6.35 -12.90 21.52
N ALA A 274 -5.46 -12.31 20.74
CA ALA A 274 -5.42 -12.54 19.29
C ALA A 274 -5.19 -14.02 18.95
N ALA A 275 -4.29 -14.71 19.65
CA ALA A 275 -4.08 -16.14 19.45
C ALA A 275 -5.30 -16.98 19.83
N ASP A 276 -6.03 -16.61 20.89
CA ASP A 276 -7.29 -17.29 21.26
C ASP A 276 -8.41 -17.03 20.24
N ALA A 277 -8.48 -15.81 19.69
CA ALA A 277 -9.42 -15.49 18.62
C ALA A 277 -9.14 -16.25 17.31
N MET A 278 -7.85 -16.46 16.97
CA MET A 278 -7.44 -17.30 15.82
C MET A 278 -7.84 -18.77 15.96
N ASP A 279 -8.01 -19.26 17.21
CA ASP A 279 -8.49 -20.60 17.49
C ASP A 279 -10.02 -20.73 17.35
N GLY A 280 -10.74 -19.62 17.20
CA GLY A 280 -12.20 -19.55 17.02
C GLY A 280 -12.60 -19.41 15.57
N ASP A 281 -13.93 -19.43 15.32
CA ASP A 281 -14.52 -19.26 13.98
C ASP A 281 -15.04 -17.82 13.73
N ASP A 282 -14.79 -16.87 14.67
CA ASP A 282 -15.25 -15.48 14.58
C ASP A 282 -14.15 -14.58 14.01
N GLU A 283 -14.21 -14.35 12.69
CA GLU A 283 -13.24 -13.52 11.97
C GLU A 283 -13.29 -12.04 12.42
N MET A 284 -14.47 -11.54 12.85
CA MET A 284 -14.59 -10.16 13.30
C MET A 284 -13.95 -9.97 14.69
N LYS A 285 -14.10 -10.95 15.55
CA LYS A 285 -13.38 -10.95 16.83
C LYS A 285 -11.87 -11.04 16.62
N MET A 286 -11.41 -11.88 15.69
CA MET A 286 -9.98 -11.94 15.32
C MET A 286 -9.47 -10.60 14.78
N ALA A 287 -10.26 -9.88 13.99
CA ALA A 287 -9.88 -8.56 13.49
C ALA A 287 -9.78 -7.51 14.62
N ASP A 288 -10.66 -7.58 15.63
CA ASP A 288 -10.66 -6.72 16.82
C ASP A 288 -9.37 -6.92 17.63
N GLU A 289 -9.08 -8.16 18.00
CA GLU A 289 -7.87 -8.51 18.77
C GLU A 289 -6.56 -8.19 18.03
N LEU A 290 -6.55 -8.38 16.70
CA LEU A 290 -5.42 -7.93 15.88
C LEU A 290 -5.28 -6.41 15.87
N GLY A 291 -6.39 -5.68 15.98
CA GLY A 291 -6.41 -4.23 16.15
C GLY A 291 -5.74 -3.81 17.47
N ASP A 292 -5.96 -4.55 18.57
CA ASP A 292 -5.35 -4.28 19.86
C ASP A 292 -3.84 -4.59 19.87
N VAL A 293 -3.41 -5.65 19.19
CA VAL A 293 -1.97 -5.89 18.93
C VAL A 293 -1.36 -4.73 18.13
N LEU A 294 -2.06 -4.24 17.08
CA LEU A 294 -1.61 -3.11 16.29
C LEU A 294 -1.55 -1.83 17.13
N LEU A 295 -2.50 -1.61 18.05
CA LEU A 295 -2.47 -0.51 19.01
C LEU A 295 -1.17 -0.51 19.81
N GLN A 296 -0.74 -1.67 20.32
CA GLN A 296 0.50 -1.77 21.07
C GLN A 296 1.73 -1.42 20.22
N VAL A 297 1.73 -1.80 18.93
CA VAL A 297 2.82 -1.45 18.00
C VAL A 297 2.86 0.04 17.77
N VAL A 298 1.73 0.67 17.44
CA VAL A 298 1.64 2.10 17.13
C VAL A 298 1.94 2.96 18.36
N LEU A 299 1.41 2.59 19.53
CA LEU A 299 1.64 3.32 20.79
C LEU A 299 3.13 3.29 21.18
N ASN A 300 3.78 2.13 21.06
CA ASN A 300 5.23 2.04 21.26
C ASN A 300 6.03 2.85 20.23
N SER A 301 5.57 2.90 18.99
CA SER A 301 6.20 3.71 17.93
C SER A 301 6.09 5.21 18.24
N CYS A 302 4.94 5.67 18.74
CA CYS A 302 4.76 7.05 19.19
C CYS A 302 5.71 7.41 20.35
N ILE A 303 5.88 6.52 21.33
CA ILE A 303 6.84 6.70 22.42
C ILE A 303 8.28 6.76 21.87
N GLY A 304 8.61 5.88 20.94
CA GLY A 304 9.92 5.90 20.26
C GLY A 304 10.19 7.23 19.53
N ALA A 305 9.18 7.76 18.87
CA ALA A 305 9.25 9.06 18.16
C ALA A 305 9.44 10.25 19.15
N GLU A 306 8.75 10.25 20.30
CA GLU A 306 8.93 11.24 21.35
C GLU A 306 10.39 11.28 21.86
N HIS A 307 11.01 10.12 21.96
CA HIS A 307 12.42 9.96 22.35
C HIS A 307 13.42 10.14 21.19
N ARG A 308 12.94 10.36 19.97
CA ARG A 308 13.75 10.45 18.73
C ARG A 308 14.59 9.19 18.47
N ALA A 309 14.09 8.04 18.88
CA ALA A 309 14.75 6.75 18.75
C ALA A 309 14.32 6.01 17.48
N PHE A 310 13.03 5.88 17.25
CA PHE A 310 12.43 5.28 16.05
C PHE A 310 10.97 5.71 15.90
N THR A 311 10.40 5.50 14.72
CA THR A 311 9.02 5.82 14.35
C THR A 311 8.28 4.57 13.86
N ASP A 312 6.98 4.69 13.62
CA ASP A 312 6.18 3.66 12.94
C ASP A 312 6.73 3.31 11.54
N ARG A 313 7.31 4.31 10.84
CA ARG A 313 7.96 4.10 9.54
C ARG A 313 9.23 3.26 9.66
N ASP A 314 10.00 3.42 10.72
CA ASP A 314 11.17 2.58 10.97
C ASP A 314 10.76 1.13 11.24
N VAL A 315 9.71 0.92 12.06
CA VAL A 315 9.16 -0.40 12.36
C VAL A 315 8.67 -1.09 11.07
N THR A 316 7.87 -0.39 10.26
CA THR A 316 7.35 -0.94 8.99
C THR A 316 8.46 -1.18 7.98
N SER A 317 9.44 -0.26 7.86
CA SER A 317 10.59 -0.42 6.96
C SER A 317 11.46 -1.60 7.33
N MET A 318 11.77 -1.78 8.61
CA MET A 318 12.54 -2.93 9.10
C MET A 318 11.82 -4.25 8.80
N ALA A 319 10.49 -4.31 9.03
CA ALA A 319 9.69 -5.48 8.73
C ALA A 319 9.66 -5.77 7.22
N ALA A 320 9.40 -4.76 6.37
CA ALA A 320 9.36 -4.88 4.92
C ALA A 320 10.71 -5.34 4.34
N HIS A 321 11.80 -4.70 4.73
CA HIS A 321 13.15 -5.08 4.27
C HIS A 321 13.48 -6.52 4.65
N LYS A 322 13.13 -6.93 5.89
CA LYS A 322 13.32 -8.30 6.32
C LYS A 322 12.51 -9.28 5.47
N MET A 323 11.23 -8.97 5.16
CA MET A 323 10.41 -9.82 4.31
C MET A 323 10.98 -9.92 2.89
N ILE A 324 11.38 -8.81 2.28
CA ILE A 324 11.99 -8.78 0.95
C ILE A 324 13.29 -9.61 0.93
N THR A 325 14.16 -9.41 1.91
CA THR A 325 15.45 -10.12 2.00
C THR A 325 15.29 -11.62 2.25
N CYS A 326 14.33 -11.99 3.10
CA CYS A 326 14.05 -13.39 3.38
C CYS A 326 13.31 -14.12 2.24
N HIS A 327 12.69 -13.38 1.33
CA HIS A 327 11.91 -13.94 0.21
C HIS A 327 12.57 -13.66 -1.15
N GLU A 328 13.89 -13.88 -1.25
CA GLU A 328 14.63 -13.74 -2.51
C GLU A 328 14.03 -14.56 -3.67
N HIS A 329 13.27 -15.63 -3.37
CA HIS A 329 12.57 -16.44 -4.37
C HIS A 329 11.33 -15.75 -4.96
N VAL A 330 10.83 -14.67 -4.34
CA VAL A 330 9.72 -13.85 -4.83
C VAL A 330 10.22 -12.52 -5.40
N PHE A 331 11.10 -11.85 -4.66
CA PHE A 331 11.58 -10.50 -4.99
C PHE A 331 12.93 -10.46 -5.70
N GLY A 332 13.64 -11.60 -5.78
CA GLY A 332 14.98 -11.71 -6.35
C GLY A 332 15.06 -12.70 -7.51
N LYS A 333 16.26 -13.26 -7.70
CA LYS A 333 16.59 -14.18 -8.81
C LYS A 333 16.63 -15.67 -8.40
N VAL A 334 16.52 -15.97 -7.12
CA VAL A 334 16.55 -17.34 -6.59
C VAL A 334 15.19 -18.00 -6.86
N LYS A 335 15.20 -19.25 -7.37
CA LYS A 335 13.98 -20.03 -7.53
C LYS A 335 13.82 -21.02 -6.39
N ALA A 336 12.63 -21.10 -5.80
CA ALA A 336 12.26 -22.12 -4.83
C ALA A 336 11.03 -22.87 -5.34
N GLU A 337 11.17 -24.18 -5.57
CA GLU A 337 10.09 -24.99 -6.20
C GLU A 337 9.11 -25.58 -5.18
N ASN A 338 9.44 -25.55 -3.88
CA ASN A 338 8.60 -26.07 -2.81
C ASN A 338 8.88 -25.39 -1.46
N ALA A 339 8.01 -25.61 -0.48
CA ALA A 339 8.11 -25.02 0.85
C ALA A 339 9.43 -25.36 1.58
N GLN A 340 10.00 -26.53 1.35
CA GLN A 340 11.25 -26.96 1.95
C GLN A 340 12.44 -26.13 1.43
N ALA A 341 12.46 -25.83 0.13
CA ALA A 341 13.45 -24.94 -0.48
C ALA A 341 13.36 -23.50 0.07
N VAL A 342 12.14 -23.00 0.34
CA VAL A 342 11.92 -21.71 0.98
C VAL A 342 12.54 -21.63 2.36
N VAL A 343 12.38 -22.68 3.19
CA VAL A 343 12.99 -22.74 4.53
C VAL A 343 14.53 -22.62 4.44
N SER A 344 15.15 -23.29 3.47
CA SER A 344 16.59 -23.21 3.24
C SER A 344 17.03 -21.79 2.84
N VAL A 345 16.26 -21.09 2.02
CA VAL A 345 16.51 -19.68 1.65
C VAL A 345 16.46 -18.79 2.88
N TRP A 346 15.47 -18.97 3.75
CA TRP A 346 15.32 -18.22 5.00
C TRP A 346 16.48 -18.45 5.97
N GLU A 347 16.89 -19.70 6.15
CA GLU A 347 18.03 -20.04 7.01
C GLU A 347 19.33 -19.40 6.51
N ASN A 348 19.56 -19.42 5.19
CA ASN A 348 20.72 -18.78 4.59
C ASN A 348 20.67 -17.25 4.72
N ALA A 349 19.52 -16.62 4.53
CA ALA A 349 19.32 -15.18 4.75
C ALA A 349 19.63 -14.80 6.21
N LYS A 350 19.11 -15.57 7.19
CA LYS A 350 19.39 -15.36 8.62
C LYS A 350 20.87 -15.56 8.97
N LYS A 351 21.55 -16.51 8.34
CA LYS A 351 23.00 -16.70 8.55
C LYS A 351 23.82 -15.53 8.02
N LYS A 352 23.43 -14.97 6.86
CA LYS A 352 24.08 -13.77 6.31
C LYS A 352 23.88 -12.54 7.20
N GLU A 353 22.68 -12.36 7.77
CA GLU A 353 22.34 -11.22 8.61
C GLU A 353 23.03 -11.27 9.99
N ARG A 354 23.08 -12.44 10.61
CA ARG A 354 23.56 -12.63 12.00
C ARG A 354 25.02 -13.04 12.12
N GLY A 355 25.67 -13.41 11.04
CA GLY A 355 27.00 -14.02 11.06
C GLY A 355 26.99 -15.45 11.63
N GLU A 356 28.18 -16.01 11.85
CA GLU A 356 28.36 -17.32 12.50
C GLU A 356 28.08 -17.15 14.01
N GLN A 357 26.99 -17.73 14.51
CA GLN A 357 26.64 -17.78 15.91
C GLN A 357 26.99 -19.16 16.52
N THR A 358 27.57 -19.15 17.72
CA THR A 358 27.75 -20.36 18.54
C THR A 358 26.37 -20.96 18.95
N ALA A 359 26.36 -22.23 19.37
CA ALA A 359 25.17 -22.87 19.88
C ALA A 359 24.57 -22.11 21.10
N LEU A 360 25.44 -21.60 21.97
CA LEU A 360 25.06 -20.82 23.15
C LEU A 360 24.40 -19.50 22.75
N GLU A 361 24.96 -18.75 21.82
CA GLU A 361 24.41 -17.48 21.33
C GLU A 361 23.03 -17.68 20.71
N ARG A 362 22.83 -18.77 19.94
CA ARG A 362 21.52 -19.11 19.38
C ARG A 362 20.46 -19.42 20.43
N VAL A 363 20.85 -20.08 21.53
CA VAL A 363 19.96 -20.41 22.64
C VAL A 363 19.64 -19.16 23.47
N LEU A 364 20.64 -18.30 23.73
CA LEU A 364 20.46 -17.04 24.47
C LEU A 364 19.53 -16.04 23.73
N ASP A 365 19.44 -16.14 22.42
CA ASP A 365 18.52 -15.35 21.60
C ASP A 365 17.01 -15.75 21.78
N VAL A 366 16.71 -16.81 22.54
CA VAL A 366 15.32 -17.20 22.80
C VAL A 366 14.72 -16.31 23.89
N PRO A 367 13.66 -15.53 23.60
CA PRO A 367 13.08 -14.62 24.57
C PRO A 367 12.66 -15.32 25.85
N LEU A 368 12.95 -14.70 27.00
CA LEU A 368 12.59 -15.21 28.33
C LEU A 368 11.08 -15.16 28.59
N SER A 369 10.38 -14.26 27.93
CA SER A 369 8.93 -14.02 28.09
C SER A 369 8.04 -14.98 27.32
N LEU A 370 8.59 -15.89 26.52
CA LEU A 370 7.77 -16.90 25.83
C LEU A 370 7.10 -17.85 26.85
N PRO A 371 5.90 -18.37 26.53
CA PRO A 371 5.30 -19.49 27.26
C PRO A 371 6.29 -20.63 27.45
N ALA A 372 6.27 -21.28 28.59
CA ALA A 372 7.35 -22.18 29.02
C ALA A 372 7.60 -23.34 28.05
N LEU A 373 6.53 -23.99 27.53
CA LEU A 373 6.67 -25.06 26.58
C LEU A 373 7.19 -24.58 25.23
N MET A 374 6.67 -23.45 24.74
CA MET A 374 7.16 -22.82 23.51
C MET A 374 8.63 -22.45 23.63
N ARG A 375 9.05 -21.89 24.77
CA ARG A 375 10.45 -21.55 25.05
C ARG A 375 11.33 -22.80 25.08
N GLY A 376 10.92 -23.83 25.81
CA GLY A 376 11.63 -25.11 25.91
C GLY A 376 11.82 -25.76 24.53
N GLN A 377 10.76 -25.89 23.76
CA GLN A 377 10.81 -26.44 22.42
C GLN A 377 11.74 -25.64 21.49
N LYS A 378 11.69 -24.30 21.56
CA LYS A 378 12.55 -23.42 20.75
C LYS A 378 14.03 -23.52 21.12
N ILE A 379 14.35 -23.71 22.41
CA ILE A 379 15.72 -23.98 22.88
C ILE A 379 16.23 -25.29 22.32
N VAL A 380 15.48 -26.38 22.45
CA VAL A 380 15.83 -27.71 21.94
C VAL A 380 16.07 -27.67 20.42
N ARG A 381 15.18 -27.03 19.65
CA ARG A 381 15.32 -26.84 18.20
C ARG A 381 16.62 -26.11 17.86
N ARG A 382 16.94 -25.00 18.53
CA ARG A 382 18.14 -24.20 18.25
C ARG A 382 19.42 -24.91 18.61
N GLU A 383 19.41 -25.64 19.72
CA GLU A 383 20.54 -26.45 20.16
C GLU A 383 20.82 -27.58 19.19
N ALA A 384 19.79 -28.38 18.84
CA ALA A 384 19.93 -29.48 17.88
C ALA A 384 20.41 -28.98 16.51
N GLY A 385 19.84 -27.87 15.99
CA GLY A 385 20.26 -27.27 14.74
C GLY A 385 21.69 -26.73 14.76
N ALA A 386 22.15 -26.19 15.90
CA ALA A 386 23.53 -25.72 16.06
C ALA A 386 24.56 -26.87 16.12
N LYS A 387 24.15 -28.01 16.69
CA LYS A 387 25.00 -29.20 16.80
C LYS A 387 24.86 -30.16 15.59
N GLY A 388 23.97 -29.83 14.63
CA GLY A 388 23.68 -30.74 13.49
C GLY A 388 23.07 -32.08 13.93
N GLN A 389 22.35 -32.11 15.07
CA GLN A 389 21.77 -33.30 15.64
C GLN A 389 20.31 -33.46 15.19
N THR A 390 19.92 -34.68 14.86
CA THR A 390 18.52 -35.04 14.66
C THR A 390 17.92 -35.47 16.01
N LEU A 391 16.76 -34.94 16.36
CA LEU A 391 16.06 -35.31 17.58
C LEU A 391 15.37 -36.66 17.40
N ASP A 392 15.55 -37.58 18.36
CA ASP A 392 14.85 -38.86 18.42
C ASP A 392 13.64 -38.74 19.37
N GLY A 393 12.47 -38.51 18.80
CA GLY A 393 11.23 -38.37 19.55
C GLY A 393 10.85 -39.63 20.34
N ALA A 394 11.15 -40.82 19.83
CA ALA A 394 10.87 -42.08 20.51
C ALA A 394 11.74 -42.27 21.74
N ALA A 395 13.04 -41.95 21.63
CA ALA A 395 13.95 -41.98 22.77
C ALA A 395 13.54 -40.95 23.86
N MET A 396 13.07 -39.74 23.45
CA MET A 396 12.57 -38.75 24.41
C MET A 396 11.33 -39.22 25.14
N LEU A 397 10.36 -39.84 24.47
CA LEU A 397 9.16 -40.43 25.10
C LEU A 397 9.51 -41.59 26.04
N ALA A 398 10.49 -42.45 25.65
CA ALA A 398 10.98 -43.51 26.53
C ALA A 398 11.60 -42.92 27.81
N ARG A 399 12.35 -41.81 27.70
CA ARG A 399 12.92 -41.13 28.87
C ARG A 399 11.84 -40.55 29.77
N VAL A 400 10.76 -40.00 29.21
CA VAL A 400 9.58 -39.56 30.03
C VAL A 400 9.00 -40.73 30.80
N ALA A 401 8.82 -41.89 30.18
CA ALA A 401 8.29 -43.11 30.86
C ALA A 401 9.22 -43.61 32.00
N GLU A 402 10.53 -43.60 31.76
CA GLU A 402 11.52 -43.94 32.81
C GLU A 402 11.44 -42.96 33.99
N LEU A 403 11.43 -41.65 33.74
CA LEU A 403 11.35 -40.61 34.76
C LEU A 403 10.02 -40.71 35.58
N ALA A 404 8.91 -41.03 34.90
CA ALA A 404 7.61 -41.18 35.51
C ALA A 404 7.54 -42.39 36.47
N GLY A 405 8.36 -43.44 36.22
CA GLY A 405 8.49 -44.58 37.10
C GLY A 405 9.28 -44.35 38.40
N GLN A 406 10.00 -43.25 38.51
CA GLN A 406 10.78 -42.89 39.69
C GLN A 406 9.89 -42.20 40.71
N THR A 407 9.77 -42.74 41.92
CA THR A 407 8.87 -42.18 42.98
C THR A 407 9.63 -41.64 44.19
N ASP A 408 10.94 -41.80 44.25
CA ASP A 408 11.80 -41.40 45.35
C ASP A 408 12.32 -39.98 45.23
N GLY A 409 12.74 -39.40 46.35
CA GLY A 409 13.31 -38.06 46.46
C GLY A 409 12.36 -37.01 47.07
N GLY A 410 12.95 -35.99 47.67
CA GLY A 410 12.22 -34.83 48.23
C GLY A 410 11.67 -33.92 47.13
N ARG A 411 10.95 -32.87 47.56
CA ARG A 411 10.24 -31.94 46.65
C ARG A 411 11.13 -31.37 45.53
N ALA A 412 12.36 -30.97 45.81
CA ALA A 412 13.27 -30.43 44.82
C ALA A 412 13.63 -31.48 43.72
N ALA A 413 13.79 -32.75 44.12
CA ALA A 413 14.04 -33.83 43.14
C ALA A 413 12.82 -34.12 42.27
N GLN A 414 11.61 -34.02 42.84
CA GLN A 414 10.35 -34.15 42.13
C GLN A 414 10.16 -33.00 41.11
N GLU A 415 10.46 -31.76 41.52
CA GLU A 415 10.39 -30.58 40.65
C GLU A 415 11.40 -30.69 39.47
N ALA A 416 12.64 -31.09 39.78
CA ALA A 416 13.66 -31.28 38.71
C ALA A 416 13.24 -32.37 37.73
N ARG A 417 12.74 -33.50 38.20
CA ARG A 417 12.22 -34.61 37.39
C ARG A 417 11.07 -34.20 36.49
N LEU A 418 10.09 -33.44 37.04
CA LEU A 418 8.98 -32.91 36.28
C LEU A 418 9.49 -31.95 35.19
N GLY A 419 10.43 -31.10 35.52
CA GLY A 419 11.09 -30.19 34.51
C GLY A 419 11.75 -30.97 33.37
N GLU A 420 12.53 -32.02 33.72
CA GLU A 420 13.18 -32.89 32.70
C GLU A 420 12.14 -33.62 31.82
N MET A 421 11.04 -34.08 32.38
CA MET A 421 9.95 -34.69 31.63
C MET A 421 9.31 -33.71 30.64
N LEU A 422 9.06 -32.47 31.06
CA LEU A 422 8.50 -31.43 30.21
C LEU A 422 9.48 -31.06 29.07
N GLU A 423 10.77 -31.00 29.35
CA GLU A 423 11.79 -30.76 28.33
C GLU A 423 11.85 -31.90 27.32
N CYS A 424 11.81 -33.17 27.77
CA CYS A 424 11.74 -34.34 26.88
C CYS A 424 10.46 -34.33 26.03
N LEU A 425 9.30 -33.90 26.58
CA LEU A 425 8.07 -33.74 25.80
C LEU A 425 8.18 -32.66 24.75
N CYS A 426 8.82 -31.51 25.06
CA CYS A 426 9.12 -30.48 24.07
C CYS A 426 10.01 -31.00 22.93
N ALA A 427 11.04 -31.81 23.28
CA ALA A 427 11.94 -32.40 22.29
C ALA A 427 11.22 -33.45 21.41
N ALA A 428 10.34 -34.26 22.01
CA ALA A 428 9.53 -35.21 21.27
C ALA A 428 8.52 -34.53 20.32
N ALA A 429 7.88 -33.44 20.76
CA ALA A 429 7.01 -32.63 19.94
C ALA A 429 7.77 -32.03 18.73
N GLU A 430 8.96 -31.47 18.98
CA GLU A 430 9.81 -30.93 17.94
C GLU A 430 10.20 -32.00 16.89
N ALA A 431 10.62 -33.19 17.35
CA ALA A 431 10.97 -34.30 16.46
C ALA A 431 9.80 -34.76 15.57
N GLN A 432 8.57 -34.58 16.01
CA GLN A 432 7.33 -34.93 15.30
C GLN A 432 6.72 -33.77 14.50
N GLY A 433 7.33 -32.58 14.52
CA GLY A 433 6.77 -31.38 13.88
C GLY A 433 5.50 -30.86 14.55
N LEU A 434 5.28 -31.19 15.83
CA LEU A 434 4.14 -30.73 16.62
C LEU A 434 4.55 -29.49 17.47
N ASP A 435 3.56 -28.65 17.82
CA ASP A 435 3.74 -27.56 18.77
C ASP A 435 3.22 -27.96 20.15
N ALA A 436 4.10 -28.00 21.14
CA ALA A 436 3.78 -28.50 22.47
C ALA A 436 2.82 -27.55 23.23
N GLU A 437 2.96 -26.24 23.07
CA GLU A 437 2.10 -25.23 23.68
C GLU A 437 0.67 -25.33 23.12
N THR A 438 0.52 -25.35 21.81
CA THR A 438 -0.76 -25.48 21.11
C THR A 438 -1.45 -26.80 21.46
N ALA A 439 -0.69 -27.90 21.55
CA ALA A 439 -1.23 -29.20 21.94
C ALA A 439 -1.81 -29.19 23.36
N LEU A 440 -1.12 -28.56 24.31
CA LEU A 440 -1.61 -28.43 25.70
C LEU A 440 -2.82 -27.48 25.77
N ARG A 441 -2.80 -26.35 25.09
CA ARG A 441 -3.94 -25.42 24.99
C ARG A 441 -5.18 -26.12 24.45
N GLY A 442 -5.05 -26.90 23.38
CA GLY A 442 -6.16 -27.68 22.83
C GLY A 442 -6.75 -28.72 23.83
N GLN A 443 -5.90 -29.37 24.64
CA GLN A 443 -6.39 -30.31 25.65
C GLN A 443 -7.05 -29.60 26.85
N THR A 444 -6.53 -28.47 27.28
CA THR A 444 -7.15 -27.68 28.36
C THR A 444 -8.50 -27.10 27.94
N ARG A 445 -8.64 -26.64 26.68
CA ARG A 445 -9.92 -26.22 26.11
C ARG A 445 -10.96 -27.34 26.15
N LYS A 446 -10.63 -28.52 25.62
CA LYS A 446 -11.51 -29.70 25.66
C LYS A 446 -11.92 -30.10 27.09
N ARG A 447 -11.03 -29.87 28.06
CA ARG A 447 -11.36 -30.12 29.47
C ARG A 447 -12.38 -29.12 30.01
N VAL A 448 -12.24 -27.83 29.69
CA VAL A 448 -13.19 -26.79 30.07
C VAL A 448 -14.57 -27.02 29.40
N GLU A 449 -14.60 -27.39 28.13
CA GLU A 449 -15.85 -27.71 27.42
C GLU A 449 -16.58 -28.89 28.06
N ARG A 450 -15.86 -29.93 28.43
CA ARG A 450 -16.46 -31.06 29.18
C ARG A 450 -17.06 -30.63 30.51
N LEU A 451 -16.37 -29.80 31.31
CA LEU A 451 -16.88 -29.30 32.55
C LEU A 451 -18.14 -28.43 32.36
N ARG A 452 -18.18 -27.59 31.35
CA ARG A 452 -19.39 -26.81 30.98
C ARG A 452 -20.57 -27.70 30.66
N ALA A 453 -20.35 -28.73 29.82
CA ALA A 453 -21.40 -29.67 29.44
C ALA A 453 -21.88 -30.54 30.62
N GLU A 454 -21.05 -30.74 31.65
CA GLU A 454 -21.43 -31.42 32.89
C GLU A 454 -22.28 -30.49 33.79
N ASP A 455 -21.92 -29.21 33.92
CA ASP A 455 -22.68 -28.21 34.68
C ASP A 455 -24.08 -27.97 34.09
N GLU A 456 -24.17 -27.85 32.74
CA GLU A 456 -25.46 -27.67 32.06
C GLU A 456 -26.41 -28.87 32.21
N LYS A 457 -25.91 -30.06 32.49
CA LYS A 457 -26.73 -31.26 32.75
C LYS A 457 -27.18 -31.37 34.21
N THR A 458 -26.57 -30.57 35.09
CA THR A 458 -26.82 -30.59 36.54
C THR A 458 -27.81 -29.48 36.96
N LEU A 459 -28.04 -28.50 36.07
CA LEU A 459 -29.07 -27.45 36.17
C LEU A 459 -30.37 -27.89 35.47
#